data_60bcd2d582d9e898c2642d8a5cdd30ac
#
_entry.id   60bcd2d582d9e898c2642d8a5cdd30ac
#
_cell.length_a   1.000
_cell.length_b   1.000
_cell.length_c   1.000
_cell.angle_alpha   90.00
_cell.angle_beta   90.00
_cell.angle_gamma   90.00
#
_symmetry.space_group_name_H-M   'P 1'
#
loop_
_entity.id
_entity.type
_entity.pdbx_description
1 polymer ?
#
loop_
_entity_poly.entity_id
_entity_poly.type
_entity_poly.pdbx_seq_one_letter_code
_entity_poly.pdbx_strand_id
1 'polypeptide(L)'
;ILRMAGGAFLLPAVSRQNMTDEKMSTKDIHEMQDPRDEFRQEGYEKQQQKAPGLQSEMEPVPDAGEQSYHGCGKLRGRKALVTGGDSGIGRAAAIAYAREGADVALNYLPEEQSDAEEVAELIRKEGRNAVLLPGDLSDEAFCQKLVRDALEKLGGLDILALVAGKQVAVEDIQDITTEQLTKTFEVNVFSLFWIAKEALPHLKPGASIITCSSIQAYQPGKNLVDYASTKAAIIAFSRALAKQVASKGIRVNVVAPGPIWTALQVTGGQLQKDLPEFGQKTPLKRAGQPVELSGLYVFLASQESSFITAEVFGVTGGMHLA
;
A
#
# COMPACT_ATOMS: atom_id res chain seq x y z
N ILE A 1 -41.13 30.70 -49.44
CA ILE A 1 -42.23 30.64 -48.48
C ILE A 1 -42.53 29.19 -48.19
N LEU A 2 -41.96 28.62 -47.08
CA LEU A 2 -42.44 27.37 -46.45
C LEU A 2 -42.24 27.49 -44.95
N ARG A 3 -43.33 27.53 -44.22
CA ARG A 3 -43.36 27.42 -42.76
C ARG A 3 -43.13 25.96 -42.41
N MET A 4 -42.21 25.72 -41.50
CA MET A 4 -42.11 24.43 -40.77
C MET A 4 -42.67 24.61 -39.37
N ALA A 5 -43.64 23.78 -39.04
CA ALA A 5 -44.31 23.71 -37.75
C ALA A 5 -43.42 23.03 -36.71
N GLY A 6 -43.28 23.64 -35.52
CA GLY A 6 -42.64 23.06 -34.38
C GLY A 6 -43.53 22.02 -33.69
N GLY A 7 -43.04 20.81 -33.56
CA GLY A 7 -43.61 19.79 -32.70
C GLY A 7 -42.79 19.69 -31.39
N ALA A 8 -43.38 20.15 -30.29
CA ALA A 8 -42.81 19.93 -28.95
C ALA A 8 -43.10 18.48 -28.48
N PHE A 9 -42.08 17.69 -28.34
CA PHE A 9 -42.19 16.40 -27.67
C PHE A 9 -42.10 16.61 -26.13
N LEU A 10 -43.23 16.46 -25.46
CA LEU A 10 -43.34 16.35 -24.03
C LEU A 10 -42.87 14.94 -23.63
N LEU A 11 -41.73 14.85 -22.91
CA LEU A 11 -41.34 13.65 -22.22
C LEU A 11 -42.13 13.53 -20.91
N PRO A 12 -42.59 12.32 -20.51
CA PRO A 12 -43.35 12.15 -19.29
C PRO A 12 -42.46 12.31 -18.03
N ALA A 13 -43.00 13.02 -17.04
CA ALA A 13 -42.43 13.18 -15.74
C ALA A 13 -42.27 11.80 -15.03
N VAL A 14 -41.07 11.35 -14.84
CA VAL A 14 -40.76 10.19 -13.97
C VAL A 14 -40.82 10.67 -12.52
N SER A 15 -41.70 10.05 -11.76
CA SER A 15 -41.95 10.31 -10.36
C SER A 15 -40.70 10.08 -9.52
N ARG A 16 -40.33 11.11 -8.73
CA ARG A 16 -39.35 11.00 -7.64
C ARG A 16 -39.99 10.19 -6.51
N GLN A 17 -39.75 8.90 -6.49
CA GLN A 17 -39.97 8.07 -5.30
C GLN A 17 -38.85 7.01 -5.22
N ASN A 18 -38.15 7.00 -4.05
CA ASN A 18 -37.25 5.99 -3.53
C ASN A 18 -35.93 5.77 -4.30
N MET A 19 -34.96 6.61 -4.01
CA MET A 19 -33.55 6.30 -4.14
C MET A 19 -32.81 6.66 -2.82
N THR A 20 -33.12 5.94 -1.79
CA THR A 20 -32.18 5.57 -0.75
C THR A 20 -31.65 4.24 -1.20
N ASP A 21 -30.40 4.22 -1.71
CA ASP A 21 -29.49 3.09 -1.64
C ASP A 21 -28.30 3.36 -2.58
N GLU A 22 -27.13 3.40 -1.95
CA GLU A 22 -25.82 3.09 -2.50
C GLU A 22 -25.48 3.72 -3.88
N LYS A 23 -25.23 5.00 -3.92
CA LYS A 23 -24.24 5.53 -4.86
C LYS A 23 -22.84 5.27 -4.27
N MET A 24 -22.33 4.06 -4.46
CA MET A 24 -20.89 3.92 -4.64
C MET A 24 -20.54 4.70 -5.91
N SER A 25 -20.11 5.92 -5.74
CA SER A 25 -19.59 6.73 -6.82
C SER A 25 -18.35 6.02 -7.36
N THR A 26 -18.43 5.44 -8.55
CA THR A 26 -17.28 5.19 -9.39
C THR A 26 -16.72 6.54 -9.77
N LYS A 27 -15.91 7.12 -8.88
CA LYS A 27 -15.29 8.42 -9.13
C LYS A 27 -14.33 8.23 -10.29
N ASP A 28 -14.55 9.00 -11.35
CA ASP A 28 -13.63 9.01 -12.49
C ASP A 28 -12.34 9.72 -12.06
N ILE A 29 -11.21 8.97 -12.03
CA ILE A 29 -9.89 9.53 -11.72
C ILE A 29 -9.43 10.60 -12.71
N HIS A 30 -10.09 10.73 -13.84
CA HIS A 30 -9.82 11.75 -14.87
C HIS A 30 -10.56 13.06 -14.62
N GLU A 31 -11.54 13.08 -13.73
CA GLU A 31 -12.24 14.31 -13.35
C GLU A 31 -11.51 15.02 -12.22
N MET A 32 -11.28 16.32 -12.38
CA MET A 32 -10.70 17.15 -11.35
C MET A 32 -11.68 17.29 -10.17
N GLN A 33 -11.24 16.84 -8.99
CA GLN A 33 -12.03 16.86 -7.76
C GLN A 33 -11.28 17.60 -6.65
N ASP A 34 -12.01 18.08 -5.64
CA ASP A 34 -11.39 18.62 -4.44
C ASP A 34 -10.77 17.45 -3.64
N PRO A 35 -9.45 17.42 -3.43
CA PRO A 35 -8.80 16.31 -2.74
C PRO A 35 -9.23 16.17 -1.27
N ARG A 36 -9.88 17.18 -0.69
CA ARG A 36 -10.41 17.10 0.67
C ARG A 36 -11.69 16.26 0.73
N ASP A 37 -12.48 16.28 -0.36
CA ASP A 37 -13.81 15.66 -0.43
C ASP A 37 -13.79 14.28 -1.11
N GLU A 38 -12.62 13.84 -1.59
CA GLU A 38 -12.48 12.59 -2.33
C GLU A 38 -12.81 11.36 -1.49
N PHE A 39 -12.42 11.40 -0.21
CA PHE A 39 -12.68 10.33 0.75
C PHE A 39 -13.24 10.92 2.06
N ARG A 40 -13.58 10.02 3.00
CA ARG A 40 -14.15 10.38 4.30
C ARG A 40 -13.28 11.43 5.03
N GLN A 41 -13.90 12.55 5.39
CA GLN A 41 -13.28 13.62 6.18
C GLN A 41 -13.48 13.42 7.68
N GLU A 42 -14.54 12.73 8.09
CA GLU A 42 -14.81 12.43 9.48
C GLU A 42 -13.78 11.41 10.01
N GLY A 43 -13.54 11.44 11.30
CA GLY A 43 -12.71 10.44 11.97
C GLY A 43 -13.35 9.04 11.95
N TYR A 44 -12.69 8.09 12.54
CA TYR A 44 -13.11 6.69 12.55
C TYR A 44 -13.65 6.29 13.91
N GLU A 45 -14.63 5.41 13.93
CA GLU A 45 -15.11 4.83 15.17
C GLU A 45 -14.04 3.95 15.82
N LYS A 46 -14.12 3.84 17.16
CA LYS A 46 -13.23 2.95 17.90
C LYS A 46 -13.53 1.50 17.50
N GLN A 47 -12.52 0.82 17.04
CA GLN A 47 -12.59 -0.59 16.67
C GLN A 47 -11.24 -1.24 16.92
N GLN A 48 -11.24 -2.50 17.29
CA GLN A 48 -10.01 -3.23 17.59
C GLN A 48 -10.12 -4.66 17.08
N GLN A 49 -9.09 -5.07 16.37
CA GLN A 49 -8.89 -6.44 15.97
C GLN A 49 -7.64 -7.01 16.65
N LYS A 50 -7.59 -8.32 16.79
CA LYS A 50 -6.35 -9.01 17.18
C LYS A 50 -5.39 -9.00 15.97
N ALA A 51 -4.13 -8.62 16.19
CA ALA A 51 -3.12 -8.70 15.14
C ALA A 51 -2.94 -10.15 14.64
N PRO A 52 -2.81 -10.35 13.32
CA PRO A 52 -2.59 -9.35 12.28
C PRO A 52 -3.83 -8.56 11.84
N GLY A 53 -5.05 -9.05 12.02
CA GLY A 53 -6.31 -8.44 11.63
C GLY A 53 -6.63 -8.59 10.14
N LEU A 54 -7.92 -8.44 9.81
CA LEU A 54 -8.42 -8.55 8.45
C LEU A 54 -8.94 -7.19 7.96
N GLN A 55 -8.56 -6.79 6.76
CA GLN A 55 -9.09 -5.58 6.14
C GLN A 55 -10.59 -5.69 5.88
N SER A 56 -11.06 -6.87 5.50
CA SER A 56 -12.48 -7.15 5.25
C SER A 56 -13.36 -6.97 6.49
N GLU A 57 -12.80 -7.01 7.70
CA GLU A 57 -13.51 -6.77 8.97
C GLU A 57 -13.42 -5.32 9.47
N MET A 58 -12.81 -4.41 8.72
CA MET A 58 -12.72 -3.00 9.09
C MET A 58 -14.00 -2.23 8.78
N GLU A 59 -14.33 -1.24 9.63
CA GLU A 59 -15.44 -0.32 9.41
C GLU A 59 -14.96 1.15 9.46
N PRO A 60 -15.04 1.92 8.36
CA PRO A 60 -15.29 1.44 6.99
C PRO A 60 -14.13 0.61 6.44
N VAL A 61 -14.41 -0.27 5.50
CA VAL A 61 -13.37 -0.98 4.75
C VAL A 61 -12.56 0.05 3.94
N PRO A 62 -11.21 0.00 3.96
CA PRO A 62 -10.39 0.90 3.16
C PRO A 62 -10.55 0.66 1.66
N ASP A 63 -10.44 1.73 0.87
CA ASP A 63 -10.31 1.61 -0.60
C ASP A 63 -8.85 1.29 -0.95
N ALA A 64 -8.61 0.09 -1.46
CA ALA A 64 -7.32 -0.34 -1.98
C ALA A 64 -7.28 -0.41 -3.52
N GLY A 65 -8.25 0.20 -4.18
CA GLY A 65 -8.31 0.27 -5.64
C GLY A 65 -9.10 -0.85 -6.29
N GLU A 66 -9.89 -1.62 -5.53
CA GLU A 66 -10.67 -2.75 -6.05
C GLU A 66 -11.59 -2.36 -7.21
N GLN A 67 -12.10 -1.14 -7.19
CA GLN A 67 -12.93 -0.58 -8.25
C GLN A 67 -12.41 0.76 -8.77
N SER A 68 -11.67 1.51 -7.95
CA SER A 68 -11.27 2.89 -8.20
C SER A 68 -9.96 3.03 -8.99
N TYR A 69 -9.08 2.03 -9.03
CA TYR A 69 -7.84 2.07 -9.81
C TYR A 69 -8.04 1.48 -11.21
N HIS A 70 -7.61 2.20 -12.24
CA HIS A 70 -7.61 1.76 -13.64
C HIS A 70 -6.19 1.76 -14.20
N GLY A 71 -5.75 0.62 -14.74
CA GLY A 71 -4.43 0.47 -15.32
C GLY A 71 -4.36 0.88 -16.80
N CYS A 72 -3.15 1.22 -17.26
CA CYS A 72 -2.87 1.54 -18.66
C CYS A 72 -1.68 0.76 -19.23
N GLY A 73 -1.22 -0.28 -18.55
CA GLY A 73 -0.23 -1.23 -19.05
C GLY A 73 1.24 -0.84 -18.83
N LYS A 74 1.54 0.00 -17.84
CA LYS A 74 2.91 0.49 -17.52
C LYS A 74 3.86 -0.60 -17.05
N LEU A 75 3.34 -1.72 -16.54
CA LEU A 75 4.13 -2.84 -16.00
C LEU A 75 3.93 -4.13 -16.79
N ARG A 76 3.52 -4.03 -18.05
CA ARG A 76 3.23 -5.20 -18.89
C ARG A 76 4.39 -6.20 -18.92
N GLY A 77 4.10 -7.45 -18.51
CA GLY A 77 5.05 -8.56 -18.49
C GLY A 77 6.06 -8.53 -17.35
N ARG A 78 5.98 -7.56 -16.44
CA ARG A 78 6.81 -7.54 -15.23
C ARG A 78 6.33 -8.53 -14.18
N LYS A 79 7.20 -8.85 -13.24
CA LYS A 79 7.00 -9.82 -12.17
C LYS A 79 7.33 -9.16 -10.85
N ALA A 80 6.34 -9.10 -9.96
CA ALA A 80 6.43 -8.38 -8.71
C ALA A 80 6.28 -9.31 -7.50
N LEU A 81 7.10 -9.10 -6.46
CA LEU A 81 6.87 -9.60 -5.12
C LEU A 81 6.42 -8.44 -4.25
N VAL A 82 5.26 -8.60 -3.60
CA VAL A 82 4.70 -7.62 -2.66
C VAL A 82 4.60 -8.26 -1.28
N THR A 83 5.29 -7.70 -0.28
CA THR A 83 5.14 -8.14 1.12
C THR A 83 4.01 -7.37 1.80
N GLY A 84 3.19 -8.06 2.62
CA GLY A 84 1.96 -7.49 3.17
C GLY A 84 0.96 -7.17 2.06
N GLY A 85 0.83 -8.06 1.07
CA GLY A 85 0.04 -7.83 -0.14
C GLY A 85 -1.45 -8.13 0.00
N ASP A 86 -1.88 -8.62 1.14
CA ASP A 86 -3.25 -8.98 1.49
C ASP A 86 -4.12 -7.77 1.85
N SER A 87 -3.52 -6.76 2.47
CA SER A 87 -4.24 -5.62 3.05
C SER A 87 -3.53 -4.28 2.82
N GLY A 88 -4.24 -3.19 3.06
CA GLY A 88 -3.73 -1.82 3.07
C GLY A 88 -2.94 -1.43 1.83
N ILE A 89 -1.79 -0.82 2.06
CA ILE A 89 -0.93 -0.27 1.00
C ILE A 89 -0.36 -1.38 0.10
N GLY A 90 -0.02 -2.56 0.68
CA GLY A 90 0.47 -3.69 -0.10
C GLY A 90 -0.60 -4.26 -1.03
N ARG A 91 -1.85 -4.41 -0.54
CA ARG A 91 -3.02 -4.79 -1.35
C ARG A 91 -3.21 -3.82 -2.52
N ALA A 92 -3.18 -2.51 -2.23
CA ALA A 92 -3.36 -1.48 -3.26
C ALA A 92 -2.25 -1.51 -4.33
N ALA A 93 -0.99 -1.71 -3.92
CA ALA A 93 0.12 -1.88 -4.84
C ALA A 93 -0.03 -3.14 -5.70
N ALA A 94 -0.44 -4.27 -5.10
CA ALA A 94 -0.61 -5.54 -5.79
C ALA A 94 -1.72 -5.48 -6.84
N ILE A 95 -2.88 -4.92 -6.50
CA ILE A 95 -4.00 -4.72 -7.43
C ILE A 95 -3.58 -3.81 -8.59
N ALA A 96 -2.93 -2.67 -8.28
CA ALA A 96 -2.47 -1.74 -9.29
C ALA A 96 -1.42 -2.39 -10.23
N TYR A 97 -0.46 -3.14 -9.69
CA TYR A 97 0.53 -3.85 -10.51
C TYR A 97 -0.12 -4.84 -11.48
N ALA A 98 -1.11 -5.60 -11.02
CA ALA A 98 -1.85 -6.53 -11.88
C ALA A 98 -2.59 -5.79 -13.01
N ARG A 99 -3.28 -4.71 -12.70
CA ARG A 99 -3.97 -3.87 -13.70
C ARG A 99 -3.03 -3.18 -14.68
N GLU A 100 -1.81 -2.92 -14.25
CA GLU A 100 -0.74 -2.43 -15.13
C GLU A 100 -0.05 -3.55 -15.93
N GLY A 101 -0.46 -4.80 -15.76
CA GLY A 101 -0.03 -5.94 -16.56
C GLY A 101 1.11 -6.76 -15.95
N ALA A 102 1.40 -6.63 -14.66
CA ALA A 102 2.39 -7.45 -13.96
C ALA A 102 1.78 -8.73 -13.39
N ASP A 103 2.58 -9.80 -13.31
CA ASP A 103 2.30 -10.98 -12.49
C ASP A 103 2.77 -10.71 -11.06
N VAL A 104 2.02 -11.15 -10.04
CA VAL A 104 2.24 -10.74 -8.66
C VAL A 104 2.31 -11.94 -7.71
N ALA A 105 3.37 -11.99 -6.91
CA ALA A 105 3.47 -12.84 -5.74
C ALA A 105 3.16 -12.02 -4.48
N LEU A 106 2.31 -12.54 -3.60
CA LEU A 106 1.85 -11.89 -2.37
C LEU A 106 2.40 -12.65 -1.17
N ASN A 107 3.10 -11.94 -0.29
CA ASN A 107 3.38 -12.43 1.05
C ASN A 107 2.40 -11.82 2.04
N TYR A 108 1.98 -12.60 3.01
CA TYR A 108 1.03 -12.27 4.07
C TYR A 108 1.18 -13.29 5.22
N LEU A 109 0.62 -13.03 6.39
CA LEU A 109 0.58 -14.01 7.48
C LEU A 109 -0.52 -15.05 7.23
N PRO A 110 -0.36 -16.33 7.62
CA PRO A 110 -1.35 -17.38 7.37
C PRO A 110 -2.78 -17.05 7.85
N GLU A 111 -2.89 -16.25 8.91
CA GLU A 111 -4.17 -15.80 9.47
C GLU A 111 -4.93 -14.83 8.55
N GLU A 112 -4.23 -14.21 7.59
CA GLU A 112 -4.77 -13.23 6.62
C GLU A 112 -5.17 -13.89 5.29
N GLN A 113 -5.26 -15.24 5.24
CA GLN A 113 -5.52 -16.02 4.02
C GLN A 113 -6.76 -15.54 3.25
N SER A 114 -7.85 -15.19 3.94
CA SER A 114 -9.10 -14.75 3.29
C SER A 114 -8.90 -13.46 2.49
N ASP A 115 -8.24 -12.45 3.07
CA ASP A 115 -7.95 -11.19 2.40
C ASP A 115 -6.97 -11.40 1.23
N ALA A 116 -5.97 -12.26 1.40
CA ALA A 116 -5.01 -12.60 0.35
C ALA A 116 -5.66 -13.33 -0.85
N GLU A 117 -6.63 -14.21 -0.61
CA GLU A 117 -7.40 -14.87 -1.68
C GLU A 117 -8.23 -13.87 -2.48
N GLU A 118 -8.85 -12.90 -1.82
CA GLU A 118 -9.59 -11.83 -2.52
C GLU A 118 -8.67 -11.05 -3.47
N VAL A 119 -7.46 -10.68 -3.01
CA VAL A 119 -6.48 -10.00 -3.86
C VAL A 119 -6.04 -10.90 -5.01
N ALA A 120 -5.79 -12.17 -4.75
CA ALA A 120 -5.40 -13.13 -5.79
C ALA A 120 -6.48 -13.29 -6.86
N GLU A 121 -7.77 -13.29 -6.47
CA GLU A 121 -8.87 -13.32 -7.42
C GLU A 121 -8.94 -12.06 -8.28
N LEU A 122 -8.71 -10.88 -7.71
CA LEU A 122 -8.64 -9.62 -8.46
C LEU A 122 -7.50 -9.66 -9.49
N ILE A 123 -6.32 -10.13 -9.09
CA ILE A 123 -5.16 -10.28 -10.00
C ILE A 123 -5.49 -11.26 -11.14
N ARG A 124 -6.12 -12.40 -10.83
CA ARG A 124 -6.51 -13.39 -11.85
C ARG A 124 -7.57 -12.86 -12.82
N LYS A 125 -8.50 -12.03 -12.35
CA LYS A 125 -9.50 -11.35 -13.20
C LYS A 125 -8.86 -10.42 -14.23
N GLU A 126 -7.71 -9.84 -13.93
CA GLU A 126 -6.91 -9.06 -14.89
C GLU A 126 -6.08 -9.96 -15.86
N GLY A 127 -6.27 -11.28 -15.82
CA GLY A 127 -5.52 -12.22 -16.62
C GLY A 127 -4.05 -12.36 -16.23
N ARG A 128 -3.71 -12.02 -14.98
CA ARG A 128 -2.35 -12.08 -14.45
C ARG A 128 -2.17 -13.27 -13.51
N ASN A 129 -0.91 -13.72 -13.37
CA ASN A 129 -0.56 -14.76 -12.42
C ASN A 129 -0.53 -14.21 -11.00
N ALA A 130 -1.26 -14.84 -10.08
CA ALA A 130 -1.26 -14.55 -8.64
C ALA A 130 -0.64 -15.73 -7.88
N VAL A 131 0.44 -15.47 -7.16
CA VAL A 131 1.15 -16.46 -6.34
C VAL A 131 1.00 -16.10 -4.87
N LEU A 132 0.42 -16.98 -4.07
CA LEU A 132 0.24 -16.81 -2.64
C LEU A 132 1.39 -17.46 -1.86
N LEU A 133 2.05 -16.68 -0.99
CA LEU A 133 3.25 -17.07 -0.23
C LEU A 133 3.08 -16.70 1.25
N PRO A 134 2.24 -17.46 2.00
CA PRO A 134 2.03 -17.19 3.42
C PRO A 134 3.27 -17.46 4.26
N GLY A 135 3.53 -16.59 5.24
CA GLY A 135 4.57 -16.77 6.24
C GLY A 135 5.06 -15.49 6.88
N ASP A 136 5.83 -15.65 7.97
CA ASP A 136 6.27 -14.57 8.85
C ASP A 136 7.64 -14.03 8.44
N LEU A 137 7.70 -12.76 8.15
CA LEU A 137 8.93 -12.05 7.75
C LEU A 137 9.94 -11.85 8.89
N SER A 138 9.60 -12.16 10.11
CA SER A 138 10.59 -12.17 11.21
C SER A 138 11.50 -13.41 11.21
N ASP A 139 11.23 -14.37 10.33
CA ASP A 139 12.05 -15.56 10.12
C ASP A 139 12.94 -15.37 8.88
N GLU A 140 14.28 -15.36 9.10
CA GLU A 140 15.25 -15.22 8.02
C GLU A 140 15.13 -16.35 6.99
N ALA A 141 14.97 -17.60 7.45
CA ALA A 141 14.86 -18.75 6.55
C ALA A 141 13.61 -18.66 5.67
N PHE A 142 12.51 -18.16 6.25
CA PHE A 142 11.30 -17.88 5.48
C PHE A 142 11.53 -16.76 4.47
N CYS A 143 12.16 -15.64 4.83
CA CYS A 143 12.44 -14.53 3.92
C CYS A 143 13.26 -14.98 2.68
N GLN A 144 14.26 -15.83 2.89
CA GLN A 144 15.05 -16.41 1.81
C GLN A 144 14.20 -17.36 0.94
N LYS A 145 13.40 -18.21 1.57
CA LYS A 145 12.47 -19.12 0.86
C LYS A 145 11.44 -18.33 0.05
N LEU A 146 10.89 -17.27 0.60
CA LEU A 146 9.93 -16.37 -0.05
C LEU A 146 10.44 -15.88 -1.41
N VAL A 147 11.68 -15.42 -1.46
CA VAL A 147 12.31 -14.94 -2.70
C VAL A 147 12.50 -16.09 -3.71
N ARG A 148 13.00 -17.24 -3.26
CA ARG A 148 13.17 -18.41 -4.14
C ARG A 148 11.85 -18.90 -4.72
N ASP A 149 10.81 -19.00 -3.89
CA ASP A 149 9.47 -19.42 -4.33
C ASP A 149 8.86 -18.40 -5.33
N ALA A 150 9.03 -17.09 -5.07
CA ALA A 150 8.56 -16.06 -5.99
C ALA A 150 9.28 -16.13 -7.34
N LEU A 151 10.60 -16.30 -7.36
CA LEU A 151 11.40 -16.47 -8.57
C LEU A 151 10.98 -17.70 -9.39
N GLU A 152 10.80 -18.84 -8.71
CA GLU A 152 10.39 -20.09 -9.35
C GLU A 152 8.99 -19.99 -9.96
N LYS A 153 8.01 -19.57 -9.14
CA LYS A 153 6.59 -19.59 -9.53
C LYS A 153 6.22 -18.48 -10.53
N LEU A 154 6.90 -17.33 -10.49
CA LEU A 154 6.74 -16.25 -11.47
C LEU A 154 7.67 -16.43 -12.69
N GLY A 155 8.71 -17.27 -12.59
CA GLY A 155 9.74 -17.42 -13.61
C GLY A 155 10.66 -16.20 -13.74
N GLY A 156 10.90 -15.46 -12.66
CA GLY A 156 11.75 -14.28 -12.55
C GLY A 156 11.21 -13.24 -11.59
N LEU A 157 11.94 -12.11 -11.43
CA LEU A 157 11.55 -11.04 -10.54
C LEU A 157 12.12 -9.70 -11.05
N ASP A 158 11.27 -8.70 -11.15
CA ASP A 158 11.60 -7.35 -11.65
C ASP A 158 11.31 -6.27 -10.62
N ILE A 159 10.34 -6.51 -9.72
CA ILE A 159 9.86 -5.53 -8.74
C ILE A 159 9.81 -6.20 -7.37
N LEU A 160 10.45 -5.55 -6.40
CA LEU A 160 10.28 -5.82 -4.97
C LEU A 160 9.54 -4.65 -4.33
N ALA A 161 8.29 -4.83 -3.94
CA ALA A 161 7.53 -3.89 -3.13
C ALA A 161 7.50 -4.40 -1.68
N LEU A 162 8.42 -3.89 -0.86
CA LEU A 162 8.62 -4.32 0.54
C LEU A 162 7.78 -3.42 1.44
N VAL A 163 6.50 -3.76 1.58
CA VAL A 163 5.47 -2.90 2.20
C VAL A 163 5.13 -3.35 3.62
N ALA A 164 5.20 -4.65 3.90
CA ALA A 164 4.86 -5.20 5.21
C ALA A 164 5.49 -4.42 6.37
N GLY A 165 4.75 -4.27 7.45
CA GLY A 165 5.24 -3.58 8.63
C GLY A 165 4.44 -3.92 9.87
N LYS A 166 5.12 -3.87 11.02
CA LYS A 166 4.54 -4.02 12.35
C LYS A 166 4.61 -2.69 13.09
N GLN A 167 3.51 -2.32 13.73
CA GLN A 167 3.37 -1.11 14.55
C GLN A 167 2.56 -1.44 15.79
N VAL A 168 3.09 -1.09 16.95
CA VAL A 168 2.36 -1.20 18.24
C VAL A 168 2.53 0.10 18.99
N ALA A 169 1.42 0.79 19.24
CA ALA A 169 1.42 2.03 20.00
C ALA A 169 1.47 1.77 21.50
N VAL A 170 2.41 2.40 22.19
CA VAL A 170 2.54 2.38 23.66
C VAL A 170 2.66 3.81 24.20
N GLU A 171 2.16 4.05 25.40
CA GLU A 171 2.19 5.41 25.97
C GLU A 171 3.54 5.77 26.59
N ASP A 172 4.25 4.79 27.14
CA ASP A 172 5.55 4.98 27.80
C ASP A 172 6.60 4.03 27.22
N ILE A 173 7.83 4.50 27.09
CA ILE A 173 8.96 3.68 26.63
C ILE A 173 9.23 2.47 27.57
N GLN A 174 8.87 2.59 28.85
CA GLN A 174 9.02 1.51 29.81
C GLN A 174 8.08 0.32 29.53
N ASP A 175 7.00 0.56 28.79
CA ASP A 175 6.05 -0.48 28.37
C ASP A 175 6.49 -1.23 27.12
N ILE A 176 7.54 -0.76 26.43
CA ILE A 176 8.10 -1.45 25.26
C ILE A 176 8.90 -2.66 25.74
N THR A 177 8.33 -3.84 25.58
CA THR A 177 9.04 -5.10 25.91
C THR A 177 10.15 -5.39 24.90
N THR A 178 11.17 -6.15 25.35
CA THR A 178 12.23 -6.63 24.44
C THR A 178 11.65 -7.45 23.29
N GLU A 179 10.61 -8.25 23.54
CA GLU A 179 9.91 -9.02 22.50
C GLU A 179 9.27 -8.12 21.46
N GLN A 180 8.51 -7.09 21.88
CA GLN A 180 7.91 -6.11 20.96
C GLN A 180 8.99 -5.42 20.14
N LEU A 181 10.03 -4.89 20.78
CA LEU A 181 11.13 -4.20 20.10
C LEU A 181 11.80 -5.10 19.05
N THR A 182 12.19 -6.32 19.45
CA THR A 182 12.85 -7.28 18.58
C THR A 182 11.96 -7.61 17.38
N LYS A 183 10.69 -7.97 17.62
CA LYS A 183 9.74 -8.33 16.56
C LYS A 183 9.48 -7.16 15.60
N THR A 184 9.39 -5.92 16.11
CA THR A 184 9.24 -4.72 15.28
C THR A 184 10.45 -4.52 14.35
N PHE A 185 11.68 -4.74 14.86
CA PHE A 185 12.88 -4.65 14.02
C PHE A 185 13.02 -5.81 13.04
N GLU A 186 12.73 -7.04 13.46
CA GLU A 186 12.75 -8.22 12.57
C GLU A 186 11.84 -8.03 11.36
N VAL A 187 10.57 -7.65 11.59
CA VAL A 187 9.61 -7.47 10.52
C VAL A 187 9.93 -6.25 9.66
N ASN A 188 10.23 -5.09 10.27
CA ASN A 188 10.33 -3.83 9.53
C ASN A 188 11.71 -3.58 8.91
N VAL A 189 12.78 -4.16 9.48
CA VAL A 189 14.16 -3.84 9.09
C VAL A 189 14.92 -5.08 8.65
N PHE A 190 15.02 -6.12 9.49
CA PHE A 190 15.88 -7.26 9.18
C PHE A 190 15.38 -8.03 7.96
N SER A 191 14.05 -8.16 7.81
CA SER A 191 13.44 -8.75 6.62
C SER A 191 13.90 -8.11 5.31
N LEU A 192 14.10 -6.78 5.30
CA LEU A 192 14.58 -6.06 4.10
C LEU A 192 15.99 -6.52 3.70
N PHE A 193 16.88 -6.72 4.69
CA PHE A 193 18.22 -7.22 4.43
C PHE A 193 18.18 -8.65 3.90
N TRP A 194 17.40 -9.55 4.54
CA TRP A 194 17.31 -10.95 4.15
C TRP A 194 16.72 -11.11 2.76
N ILE A 195 15.61 -10.40 2.46
CA ILE A 195 14.97 -10.43 1.14
C ILE A 195 15.89 -9.82 0.07
N ALA A 196 16.47 -8.65 0.33
CA ALA A 196 17.35 -7.99 -0.65
C ALA A 196 18.60 -8.83 -0.94
N LYS A 197 19.23 -9.40 0.09
CA LYS A 197 20.41 -10.25 -0.06
C LYS A 197 20.13 -11.48 -0.94
N GLU A 198 19.00 -12.14 -0.74
CA GLU A 198 18.59 -13.31 -1.53
C GLU A 198 18.17 -12.91 -2.95
N ALA A 199 17.48 -11.77 -3.14
CA ALA A 199 16.96 -11.37 -4.43
C ALA A 199 18.01 -10.77 -5.39
N LEU A 200 18.96 -9.99 -4.88
CA LEU A 200 19.91 -9.21 -5.69
C LEU A 200 20.71 -10.02 -6.73
N PRO A 201 21.14 -11.27 -6.47
CA PRO A 201 21.81 -12.09 -7.49
C PRO A 201 20.96 -12.42 -8.70
N HIS A 202 19.63 -12.34 -8.57
CA HIS A 202 18.64 -12.73 -9.57
C HIS A 202 17.98 -11.56 -10.29
N LEU A 203 18.12 -10.33 -9.73
CA LEU A 203 17.56 -9.12 -10.33
C LEU A 203 18.38 -8.68 -11.54
N LYS A 204 17.67 -8.33 -12.63
CA LYS A 204 18.29 -7.84 -13.87
C LYS A 204 18.33 -6.31 -13.91
N PRO A 205 19.17 -5.71 -14.78
CA PRO A 205 19.10 -4.29 -15.06
C PRO A 205 17.67 -3.86 -15.44
N GLY A 206 17.21 -2.76 -14.84
CA GLY A 206 15.82 -2.29 -14.95
C GLY A 206 14.92 -2.70 -13.78
N ALA A 207 15.38 -3.57 -12.88
CA ALA A 207 14.63 -3.94 -11.67
C ALA A 207 14.46 -2.74 -10.72
N SER A 208 13.37 -2.77 -9.94
CA SER A 208 13.03 -1.74 -8.97
C SER A 208 12.73 -2.35 -7.60
N ILE A 209 13.37 -1.81 -6.58
CA ILE A 209 13.11 -2.13 -5.16
C ILE A 209 12.43 -0.90 -4.55
N ILE A 210 11.26 -1.08 -3.95
CA ILE A 210 10.47 -0.03 -3.34
C ILE A 210 10.20 -0.42 -1.90
N THR A 211 10.72 0.35 -0.96
CA THR A 211 10.52 0.12 0.48
C THR A 211 9.47 1.07 1.03
N CYS A 212 8.81 0.67 2.12
CA CYS A 212 7.79 1.46 2.78
C CYS A 212 8.30 1.99 4.13
N SER A 213 8.70 3.28 4.17
CA SER A 213 8.99 4.00 5.40
C SER A 213 7.72 4.60 6.01
N SER A 214 7.77 5.79 6.56
CA SER A 214 6.63 6.55 7.12
C SER A 214 7.01 8.00 7.35
N ILE A 215 6.01 8.88 7.45
CA ILE A 215 6.16 10.22 8.04
C ILE A 215 6.78 10.16 9.44
N GLN A 216 6.58 9.05 10.16
CA GLN A 216 7.15 8.81 11.49
C GLN A 216 8.70 8.78 11.51
N ALA A 217 9.33 8.58 10.37
CA ALA A 217 10.80 8.70 10.26
C ALA A 217 11.29 10.15 10.36
N TYR A 218 10.41 11.12 10.13
CA TYR A 218 10.71 12.56 10.13
C TYR A 218 10.02 13.30 11.28
N GLN A 219 8.80 12.92 11.58
CA GLN A 219 7.98 13.50 12.64
C GLN A 219 7.50 12.39 13.59
N PRO A 220 8.39 11.83 14.43
CA PRO A 220 8.08 10.68 15.28
C PRO A 220 7.02 11.02 16.32
N GLY A 221 5.97 10.23 16.39
CA GLY A 221 4.97 10.28 17.45
C GLY A 221 5.51 9.70 18.76
N LYS A 222 5.19 10.33 19.88
CA LYS A 222 5.69 9.94 21.22
C LYS A 222 5.33 8.49 21.62
N ASN A 223 4.28 7.94 21.04
CA ASN A 223 3.75 6.60 21.33
C ASN A 223 4.20 5.53 20.33
N LEU A 224 5.15 5.83 19.42
CA LEU A 224 5.63 4.95 18.35
C LEU A 224 7.17 4.90 18.30
N VAL A 225 7.84 4.87 19.44
CA VAL A 225 9.30 5.03 19.54
C VAL A 225 10.06 3.95 18.76
N ASP A 226 9.70 2.68 18.95
CA ASP A 226 10.31 1.54 18.26
C ASP A 226 9.97 1.57 16.75
N TYR A 227 8.72 1.78 16.40
CA TYR A 227 8.26 1.88 15.01
C TYR A 227 8.95 3.01 14.25
N ALA A 228 8.94 4.23 14.79
CA ALA A 228 9.59 5.39 14.17
C ALA A 228 11.08 5.14 13.92
N SER A 229 11.76 4.50 14.88
CA SER A 229 13.16 4.11 14.74
C SER A 229 13.38 3.16 13.55
N THR A 230 12.49 2.15 13.39
CA THR A 230 12.57 1.25 12.23
C THR A 230 12.33 1.99 10.92
N LYS A 231 11.39 2.95 10.88
CA LYS A 231 11.07 3.68 9.66
C LYS A 231 12.20 4.63 9.22
N ALA A 232 12.94 5.19 10.15
CA ALA A 232 14.19 5.92 9.86
C ALA A 232 15.30 4.99 9.35
N ALA A 233 15.44 3.80 9.95
CA ALA A 233 16.40 2.78 9.51
C ALA A 233 16.14 2.32 8.06
N ILE A 234 14.86 2.17 7.64
CA ILE A 234 14.48 1.83 6.26
C ILE A 234 15.01 2.86 5.26
N ILE A 235 14.93 4.16 5.57
CA ILE A 235 15.45 5.22 4.69
C ILE A 235 16.96 5.08 4.51
N ALA A 236 17.69 4.90 5.62
CA ALA A 236 19.15 4.74 5.58
C ALA A 236 19.55 3.49 4.78
N PHE A 237 18.90 2.35 5.04
CA PHE A 237 19.08 1.11 4.29
C PHE A 237 18.87 1.32 2.79
N SER A 238 17.74 1.90 2.40
CA SER A 238 17.35 2.05 1.00
C SER A 238 18.30 2.97 0.24
N ARG A 239 18.70 4.10 0.84
CA ARG A 239 19.67 5.04 0.25
C ARG A 239 21.07 4.42 0.09
N ALA A 240 21.50 3.63 1.07
CA ALA A 240 22.79 2.94 0.99
C ALA A 240 22.76 1.84 -0.09
N LEU A 241 21.70 1.02 -0.10
CA LEU A 241 21.51 -0.04 -1.08
C LEU A 241 21.43 0.53 -2.51
N ALA A 242 20.68 1.63 -2.71
CA ALA A 242 20.56 2.29 -4.01
C ALA A 242 21.92 2.63 -4.62
N LYS A 243 22.83 3.20 -3.83
CA LYS A 243 24.20 3.53 -4.26
C LYS A 243 25.00 2.28 -4.61
N GLN A 244 24.82 1.20 -3.84
CA GLN A 244 25.54 -0.06 -4.04
C GLN A 244 25.12 -0.80 -5.31
N VAL A 245 23.82 -0.71 -5.70
CA VAL A 245 23.28 -1.46 -6.83
C VAL A 245 23.07 -0.64 -8.09
N ALA A 246 23.29 0.66 -8.06
CA ALA A 246 23.11 1.56 -9.21
C ALA A 246 23.94 1.13 -10.44
N SER A 247 25.18 0.67 -10.24
CA SER A 247 26.03 0.16 -11.31
C SER A 247 25.50 -1.12 -11.96
N LYS A 248 24.57 -1.84 -11.29
CA LYS A 248 23.87 -3.01 -11.82
C LYS A 248 22.57 -2.63 -12.57
N GLY A 249 22.27 -1.33 -12.70
CA GLY A 249 21.04 -0.85 -13.31
C GLY A 249 19.77 -1.13 -12.47
N ILE A 250 19.90 -1.30 -11.15
CA ILE A 250 18.81 -1.54 -10.22
C ILE A 250 18.53 -0.25 -9.46
N ARG A 251 17.26 0.14 -9.34
CA ARG A 251 16.81 1.32 -8.61
C ARG A 251 16.23 0.93 -7.25
N VAL A 252 16.47 1.74 -6.25
CA VAL A 252 15.89 1.57 -4.92
C VAL A 252 15.32 2.90 -4.45
N ASN A 253 14.02 2.94 -4.15
CA ASN A 253 13.34 4.14 -3.68
C ASN A 253 12.45 3.84 -2.47
N VAL A 254 12.03 4.88 -1.78
CA VAL A 254 11.26 4.79 -0.55
C VAL A 254 9.94 5.54 -0.73
N VAL A 255 8.84 4.90 -0.34
CA VAL A 255 7.55 5.57 -0.12
C VAL A 255 7.43 5.84 1.39
N ALA A 256 7.07 7.07 1.76
CA ALA A 256 6.86 7.50 3.14
C ALA A 256 5.40 7.95 3.31
N PRO A 257 4.49 7.05 3.69
CA PRO A 257 3.08 7.39 3.93
C PRO A 257 2.90 8.29 5.15
N GLY A 258 1.88 9.14 5.10
CA GLY A 258 1.26 9.78 6.26
C GLY A 258 0.24 8.86 6.94
N PRO A 259 -0.81 9.41 7.55
CA PRO A 259 -1.88 8.62 8.15
C PRO A 259 -2.77 8.01 7.05
N ILE A 260 -2.58 6.73 6.78
CA ILE A 260 -3.36 5.95 5.83
C ILE A 260 -4.25 4.97 6.60
N TRP A 261 -5.54 4.91 6.25
CA TRP A 261 -6.50 4.01 6.88
C TRP A 261 -6.25 2.57 6.41
N THR A 262 -5.79 1.71 7.32
CA THR A 262 -5.40 0.31 7.05
C THR A 262 -5.62 -0.56 8.29
N ALA A 263 -5.63 -1.88 8.13
CA ALA A 263 -5.74 -2.85 9.22
C ALA A 263 -4.68 -2.62 10.34
N LEU A 264 -3.50 -2.13 9.97
CA LEU A 264 -2.44 -1.78 10.93
C LEU A 264 -2.91 -0.83 12.03
N GLN A 265 -3.85 0.10 11.73
CA GLN A 265 -4.33 1.08 12.70
C GLN A 265 -5.22 0.46 13.77
N VAL A 266 -6.04 -0.53 13.41
CA VAL A 266 -7.02 -1.16 14.29
C VAL A 266 -6.47 -2.39 15.03
N THR A 267 -5.27 -2.85 14.68
CA THR A 267 -4.59 -3.99 15.31
C THR A 267 -3.57 -3.59 16.40
N GLY A 268 -3.70 -2.39 16.94
CA GLY A 268 -2.81 -1.84 17.97
C GLY A 268 -1.78 -0.83 17.45
N GLY A 269 -1.80 -0.52 16.16
CA GLY A 269 -0.94 0.52 15.56
C GLY A 269 -1.30 1.94 16.01
N GLN A 270 -2.55 2.14 16.47
CA GLN A 270 -3.01 3.37 17.12
C GLN A 270 -3.67 3.06 18.45
N LEU A 271 -3.57 3.99 19.39
CA LEU A 271 -4.37 3.92 20.61
C LEU A 271 -5.84 4.13 20.25
N GLN A 272 -6.73 3.33 20.81
CA GLN A 272 -8.17 3.38 20.52
C GLN A 272 -8.79 4.75 20.71
N LYS A 273 -8.28 5.53 21.69
CA LYS A 273 -8.73 6.90 21.96
C LYS A 273 -8.40 7.89 20.83
N ASP A 274 -7.39 7.58 19.98
CA ASP A 274 -6.88 8.47 18.93
C ASP A 274 -7.51 8.19 17.55
N LEU A 275 -8.23 7.05 17.38
CA LEU A 275 -8.89 6.70 16.12
C LEU A 275 -9.92 7.75 15.65
N PRO A 276 -10.75 8.36 16.52
CA PRO A 276 -11.69 9.40 16.09
C PRO A 276 -11.03 10.63 15.47
N GLU A 277 -9.76 10.90 15.79
CA GLU A 277 -9.00 12.02 15.24
C GLU A 277 -7.99 11.59 14.17
N PHE A 278 -7.96 10.29 13.80
CA PHE A 278 -6.97 9.78 12.86
C PHE A 278 -7.07 10.47 11.50
N GLY A 279 -5.95 11.04 11.03
CA GLY A 279 -5.88 11.83 9.80
C GLY A 279 -6.34 13.29 9.89
N GLN A 280 -7.07 13.70 10.95
CA GLN A 280 -7.64 15.04 11.07
C GLN A 280 -6.59 16.16 11.18
N LYS A 281 -5.36 15.82 11.57
CA LYS A 281 -4.25 16.79 11.73
C LYS A 281 -3.49 17.04 10.43
N THR A 282 -3.77 16.32 9.36
CA THR A 282 -3.18 16.61 8.05
C THR A 282 -3.71 17.96 7.51
N PRO A 283 -2.96 18.68 6.67
CA PRO A 283 -3.48 19.84 5.95
C PRO A 283 -4.75 19.55 5.15
N LEU A 284 -4.89 18.35 4.56
CA LEU A 284 -6.11 17.91 3.86
C LEU A 284 -7.27 17.51 4.79
N LYS A 285 -7.04 17.49 6.13
CA LYS A 285 -8.06 17.22 7.16
C LYS A 285 -8.73 15.85 7.08
N ARG A 286 -8.05 14.87 6.52
CA ARG A 286 -8.50 13.48 6.44
C ARG A 286 -7.33 12.50 6.47
N ALA A 287 -7.61 11.25 6.74
CA ALA A 287 -6.69 10.16 6.42
C ALA A 287 -6.67 9.90 4.91
N GLY A 288 -5.55 9.42 4.41
CA GLY A 288 -5.46 8.87 3.07
C GLY A 288 -6.00 7.44 3.00
N GLN A 289 -6.30 7.00 1.80
CA GLN A 289 -6.67 5.63 1.50
C GLN A 289 -5.50 4.89 0.81
N PRO A 290 -5.41 3.57 0.94
CA PRO A 290 -4.38 2.77 0.29
C PRO A 290 -4.25 3.03 -1.21
N VAL A 291 -5.35 3.18 -1.93
CA VAL A 291 -5.39 3.46 -3.37
C VAL A 291 -4.66 4.75 -3.75
N GLU A 292 -4.61 5.75 -2.88
CA GLU A 292 -3.91 7.02 -3.14
C GLU A 292 -2.38 6.85 -3.24
N LEU A 293 -1.85 5.69 -2.82
CA LEU A 293 -0.43 5.36 -2.99
C LEU A 293 -0.16 4.54 -4.25
N SER A 294 -1.19 3.92 -4.84
CA SER A 294 -1.05 3.00 -5.98
C SER A 294 -0.30 3.60 -7.15
N GLY A 295 -0.66 4.83 -7.54
CA GLY A 295 -0.01 5.53 -8.66
C GLY A 295 1.48 5.76 -8.44
N LEU A 296 1.90 6.05 -7.20
CA LEU A 296 3.31 6.22 -6.87
C LEU A 296 4.06 4.88 -6.91
N TYR A 297 3.49 3.79 -6.38
CA TYR A 297 4.10 2.46 -6.47
C TYR A 297 4.26 2.03 -7.94
N VAL A 298 3.25 2.25 -8.78
CA VAL A 298 3.33 1.98 -10.22
C VAL A 298 4.40 2.83 -10.89
N PHE A 299 4.43 4.14 -10.63
CA PHE A 299 5.45 5.05 -11.18
C PHE A 299 6.87 4.59 -10.82
N LEU A 300 7.13 4.29 -9.55
CA LEU A 300 8.44 3.84 -9.09
C LEU A 300 8.84 2.46 -9.63
N ALA A 301 7.87 1.58 -9.90
CA ALA A 301 8.10 0.29 -10.52
C ALA A 301 8.32 0.37 -12.03
N SER A 302 7.81 1.42 -12.69
CA SER A 302 7.81 1.58 -14.14
C SER A 302 9.11 2.20 -14.70
N GLN A 303 9.21 2.22 -16.04
CA GLN A 303 10.32 2.88 -16.74
C GLN A 303 10.25 4.42 -16.66
N GLU A 304 9.09 4.99 -16.31
CA GLU A 304 8.92 6.45 -16.16
C GLU A 304 9.82 7.03 -15.06
N SER A 305 10.21 6.23 -14.08
CA SER A 305 11.13 6.61 -12.99
C SER A 305 12.58 6.18 -13.23
N SER A 306 13.01 6.03 -14.50
CA SER A 306 14.33 5.50 -14.87
C SER A 306 15.52 6.30 -14.34
N PHE A 307 15.35 7.59 -14.07
CA PHE A 307 16.39 8.46 -13.52
C PHE A 307 16.19 8.77 -12.02
N ILE A 308 15.37 7.94 -11.34
CA ILE A 308 15.02 8.13 -9.93
C ILE A 308 15.51 6.94 -9.12
N THR A 309 16.46 7.16 -8.21
CA THR A 309 16.95 6.18 -7.24
C THR A 309 17.48 6.88 -5.99
N ALA A 310 17.45 6.24 -4.85
CA ALA A 310 17.79 6.75 -3.52
C ALA A 310 16.88 7.87 -2.99
N GLU A 311 15.70 8.07 -3.60
CA GLU A 311 14.76 9.11 -3.22
C GLU A 311 13.68 8.61 -2.25
N VAL A 312 13.13 9.56 -1.49
CA VAL A 312 12.01 9.34 -0.57
C VAL A 312 10.82 10.18 -1.02
N PHE A 313 9.70 9.53 -1.25
CA PHE A 313 8.47 10.17 -1.72
C PHE A 313 7.39 10.13 -0.64
N GLY A 314 6.91 11.31 -0.25
CA GLY A 314 5.82 11.44 0.71
C GLY A 314 4.44 11.36 0.05
N VAL A 315 3.54 10.56 0.65
CA VAL A 315 2.09 10.61 0.40
C VAL A 315 1.43 10.84 1.75
N THR A 316 1.35 12.11 2.16
CA THR A 316 1.22 12.49 3.57
C THR A 316 0.04 13.41 3.88
N GLY A 317 -0.78 13.76 2.87
CA GLY A 317 -1.84 14.74 3.06
C GLY A 317 -1.34 16.14 3.42
N GLY A 318 -0.07 16.47 3.06
CA GLY A 318 0.57 17.76 3.30
C GLY A 318 1.46 17.82 4.53
N MET A 319 1.68 16.71 5.25
CA MET A 319 2.69 16.66 6.31
C MET A 319 4.09 16.63 5.71
N HIS A 320 5.00 17.41 6.25
CA HIS A 320 6.31 17.64 5.67
C HIS A 320 7.32 16.53 6.01
N LEU A 321 8.21 16.17 5.04
CA LEU A 321 9.27 15.16 5.22
C LEU A 321 10.64 15.74 5.62
N ALA A 322 10.69 16.93 6.19
CA ALA A 322 11.95 17.54 6.62
C ALA A 322 11.91 17.93 8.09
#